data_ec9322e1ab1d24d19efc8c45e98871e1
#
_entry.id   ec9322e1ab1d24d19efc8c45e98871e1
#
_cell.length_a   1.000
_cell.length_b   1.000
_cell.length_c   1.000
_cell.angle_alpha   90.00
_cell.angle_beta   90.00
_cell.angle_gamma   90.00
#
_symmetry.space_group_name_H-M   'P 1'
#
loop_
_entity.id
_entity.type
_entity.pdbx_description
1 polymer ?
#
loop_
_entity_poly.entity_id
_entity_poly.type
_entity_poly.pdbx_seq_one_letter_code
_entity_poly.pdbx_strand_id
1 'polypeptide(L)'
;EDSINNDKSDIHKGSGVTQFINIKIFSYIQNVYYLKNYVLEHSENYRIFLAKKRDSKCYHYMLKSIDEDVYIKWYEKIYKSHKRFENLWFPNKKEIINKIDFFLKNEEWYAKEGIPYTLGICLCGPPGTGKTSFIKSLTNYCNEFSIRHLISIRLNLIQNEKELCDVYFDETYNKSNPDPIGFDKKIILLEDIDCMIDVIKKRDDKLENVSIEINDKISEFHKYESIKVDPIDIKKIQKPSFTLSFLLNLI
;
A
#
# COMPACT_ATOMS: atom_id res chain seq x y z
N GLU A 1 -39.56 -15.70 -19.66
CA GLU A 1 -39.33 -14.65 -20.70
C GLU A 1 -38.66 -13.47 -20.04
N ASP A 2 -37.41 -13.32 -20.36
CA ASP A 2 -36.54 -12.24 -19.87
C ASP A 2 -36.77 -10.97 -20.68
N SER A 3 -37.43 -9.98 -20.10
CA SER A 3 -37.50 -8.65 -20.70
C SER A 3 -36.46 -7.73 -20.02
N ILE A 4 -35.34 -7.53 -20.70
CA ILE A 4 -34.33 -6.51 -20.33
C ILE A 4 -34.76 -5.22 -21.04
N ASN A 5 -35.30 -4.27 -20.28
CA ASN A 5 -35.48 -2.90 -20.77
C ASN A 5 -34.21 -2.12 -20.53
N ASN A 6 -33.48 -1.81 -21.60
CA ASN A 6 -32.37 -0.86 -21.61
C ASN A 6 -32.92 0.55 -21.92
N ASP A 7 -33.13 1.34 -20.89
CA ASP A 7 -33.31 2.78 -21.06
C ASP A 7 -31.93 3.44 -21.13
N LYS A 8 -31.56 3.92 -22.32
CA LYS A 8 -30.37 4.76 -22.53
C LYS A 8 -30.77 6.20 -22.19
N SER A 9 -30.19 6.74 -21.12
CA SER A 9 -30.18 8.17 -20.86
C SER A 9 -28.78 8.74 -21.03
N ASP A 10 -28.72 9.90 -21.63
CA ASP A 10 -27.60 10.62 -22.21
C ASP A 10 -26.41 10.87 -21.27
N ILE A 11 -25.24 10.77 -21.89
CA ILE A 11 -23.91 10.87 -21.26
C ILE A 11 -23.54 12.35 -21.13
N HIS A 12 -23.42 12.86 -19.89
CA HIS A 12 -22.61 14.02 -19.58
C HIS A 12 -21.22 13.58 -19.09
N LYS A 13 -20.18 14.10 -19.75
CA LYS A 13 -18.78 13.88 -19.44
C LYS A 13 -18.41 14.50 -18.09
N GLY A 14 -17.91 13.67 -17.16
CA GLY A 14 -17.18 14.13 -15.97
C GLY A 14 -17.79 13.65 -14.66
N SER A 15 -17.58 12.38 -14.33
CA SER A 15 -17.60 11.74 -13.01
C SER A 15 -17.90 10.25 -13.19
N GLY A 16 -17.32 9.39 -12.38
CA GLY A 16 -17.40 7.95 -12.54
C GLY A 16 -18.83 7.46 -12.78
N VAL A 17 -19.01 6.72 -13.86
CA VAL A 17 -20.32 6.13 -14.21
C VAL A 17 -20.69 5.10 -13.14
N THR A 18 -21.62 5.45 -12.27
CA THR A 18 -22.22 4.50 -11.33
C THR A 18 -23.31 3.74 -12.06
N GLN A 19 -23.06 2.47 -12.38
CA GLN A 19 -24.09 1.60 -12.95
C GLN A 19 -24.98 1.08 -11.82
N PHE A 20 -26.28 1.37 -11.92
CA PHE A 20 -27.29 0.81 -11.02
C PHE A 20 -27.93 -0.40 -11.70
N ILE A 21 -27.90 -1.54 -11.01
CA ILE A 21 -28.59 -2.75 -11.46
C ILE A 21 -29.81 -2.94 -10.57
N ASN A 22 -31.02 -2.85 -11.16
CA ASN A 22 -32.26 -3.11 -10.45
C ASN A 22 -32.68 -4.57 -10.70
N ILE A 23 -32.71 -5.36 -9.62
CA ILE A 23 -33.12 -6.76 -9.66
C ILE A 23 -34.48 -6.87 -8.95
N LYS A 24 -35.51 -7.39 -9.67
CA LYS A 24 -36.81 -7.69 -9.10
C LYS A 24 -36.96 -9.20 -8.95
N ILE A 25 -37.23 -9.63 -7.73
CA ILE A 25 -37.47 -11.04 -7.41
C ILE A 25 -38.94 -11.17 -6.97
N PHE A 26 -39.68 -12.09 -7.57
CA PHE A 26 -41.10 -12.34 -7.23
C PHE A 26 -41.39 -13.83 -7.20
N SER A 27 -42.42 -14.20 -6.45
CA SER A 27 -42.90 -15.57 -6.35
C SER A 27 -44.43 -15.56 -6.29
N TYR A 28 -45.07 -16.55 -6.91
CA TYR A 28 -46.49 -16.76 -6.82
C TYR A 28 -46.88 -17.63 -5.61
N ILE A 29 -45.92 -18.28 -4.98
CA ILE A 29 -46.17 -19.25 -3.89
C ILE A 29 -45.67 -18.72 -2.56
N GLN A 30 -44.53 -18.06 -2.56
CA GLN A 30 -43.83 -17.62 -1.34
C GLN A 30 -44.13 -16.15 -0.99
N ASN A 31 -44.18 -15.85 0.29
CA ASN A 31 -44.37 -14.48 0.75
C ASN A 31 -43.08 -13.64 0.67
N VAL A 32 -43.24 -12.34 0.82
CA VAL A 32 -42.10 -11.36 0.75
C VAL A 32 -41.02 -11.62 1.79
N TYR A 33 -41.42 -12.08 2.98
CA TYR A 33 -40.47 -12.38 4.05
C TYR A 33 -39.53 -13.55 3.69
N TYR A 34 -40.10 -14.60 3.09
CA TYR A 34 -39.35 -15.73 2.58
C TYR A 34 -38.36 -15.29 1.49
N LEU A 35 -38.80 -14.49 0.54
CA LEU A 35 -37.95 -14.00 -0.53
C LEU A 35 -36.79 -13.12 0.00
N LYS A 36 -37.11 -12.30 0.99
CA LYS A 36 -36.05 -11.48 1.65
C LYS A 36 -35.00 -12.37 2.30
N ASN A 37 -35.41 -13.37 3.07
CA ASN A 37 -34.46 -14.29 3.73
C ASN A 37 -33.67 -15.11 2.71
N TYR A 38 -34.30 -15.56 1.64
CA TYR A 38 -33.65 -16.27 0.55
C TYR A 38 -32.52 -15.44 -0.06
N VAL A 39 -32.78 -14.17 -0.38
CA VAL A 39 -31.78 -13.26 -0.94
C VAL A 39 -30.64 -13.03 0.05
N LEU A 40 -30.95 -12.80 1.33
CA LEU A 40 -29.94 -12.57 2.37
C LEU A 40 -29.03 -13.80 2.56
N GLU A 41 -29.61 -14.98 2.63
CA GLU A 41 -28.85 -16.23 2.76
C GLU A 41 -27.93 -16.48 1.54
N HIS A 42 -28.44 -16.28 0.33
CA HIS A 42 -27.66 -16.51 -0.87
C HIS A 42 -26.56 -15.44 -1.05
N SER A 43 -26.83 -14.19 -0.66
CA SER A 43 -25.83 -13.14 -0.68
C SER A 43 -24.69 -13.43 0.30
N GLU A 44 -25.01 -13.92 1.49
CA GLU A 44 -24.02 -14.30 2.50
C GLU A 44 -23.21 -15.53 2.07
N ASN A 45 -23.87 -16.55 1.55
CA ASN A 45 -23.18 -17.72 1.00
C ASN A 45 -22.23 -17.36 -0.15
N TYR A 46 -22.65 -16.42 -1.01
CA TYR A 46 -21.78 -15.93 -2.09
C TYR A 46 -20.61 -15.10 -1.55
N ARG A 47 -20.83 -14.29 -0.52
CA ARG A 47 -19.77 -13.54 0.16
C ARG A 47 -18.72 -14.50 0.76
N ILE A 48 -19.16 -15.54 1.47
CA ILE A 48 -18.29 -16.59 2.03
C ILE A 48 -17.51 -17.31 0.93
N PHE A 49 -18.18 -17.64 -0.20
CA PHE A 49 -17.53 -18.27 -1.34
C PHE A 49 -16.42 -17.38 -1.93
N LEU A 50 -16.68 -16.07 -2.09
CA LEU A 50 -15.69 -15.12 -2.57
C LEU A 50 -14.51 -14.98 -1.60
N ALA A 51 -14.77 -14.88 -0.29
CA ALA A 51 -13.73 -14.82 0.73
C ALA A 51 -12.81 -16.04 0.66
N LYS A 52 -13.37 -17.25 0.66
CA LYS A 52 -12.60 -18.51 0.52
C LYS A 52 -11.77 -18.55 -0.77
N LYS A 53 -12.30 -18.04 -1.88
CA LYS A 53 -11.58 -17.96 -3.16
C LYS A 53 -10.43 -16.95 -3.12
N ARG A 54 -10.53 -15.92 -2.29
CA ARG A 54 -9.48 -14.91 -2.07
C ARG A 54 -8.42 -15.42 -1.10
N ASP A 55 -8.80 -16.10 -0.02
CA ASP A 55 -7.90 -16.61 1.02
C ASP A 55 -6.82 -17.56 0.49
N SER A 56 -7.06 -18.18 -0.67
CA SER A 56 -6.07 -19.03 -1.33
C SER A 56 -5.04 -18.27 -2.18
N LYS A 57 -5.12 -16.92 -2.25
CA LYS A 57 -4.29 -16.12 -3.14
C LYS A 57 -3.57 -15.01 -2.39
N CYS A 58 -2.31 -14.80 -2.75
CA CYS A 58 -1.58 -13.62 -2.34
C CYS A 58 -1.92 -12.44 -3.26
N TYR A 59 -2.14 -11.27 -2.66
CA TYR A 59 -2.39 -10.02 -3.38
C TYR A 59 -1.26 -9.03 -3.10
N HIS A 60 -1.05 -8.15 -4.06
CA HIS A 60 -0.22 -6.98 -3.93
C HIS A 60 -1.12 -5.74 -3.96
N TYR A 61 -1.14 -5.01 -2.85
CA TYR A 61 -1.83 -3.74 -2.71
C TYR A 61 -0.80 -2.61 -2.82
N MET A 62 -1.08 -1.64 -3.66
CA MET A 62 -0.21 -0.48 -3.87
C MET A 62 -0.98 0.78 -3.57
N LEU A 63 -0.45 1.63 -2.69
CA LEU A 63 -1.07 2.92 -2.38
C LEU A 63 -1.20 3.75 -3.67
N LYS A 64 -2.43 4.16 -3.97
CA LYS A 64 -2.75 4.96 -5.15
C LYS A 64 -2.80 6.45 -4.82
N SER A 65 -3.64 6.82 -3.89
CA SER A 65 -3.86 8.19 -3.44
C SER A 65 -4.56 8.19 -2.08
N ILE A 66 -4.43 9.30 -1.39
CA ILE A 66 -5.20 9.64 -0.20
C ILE A 66 -6.03 10.85 -0.60
N ASP A 67 -7.37 10.78 -0.47
CA ASP A 67 -8.25 11.90 -0.78
C ASP A 67 -8.36 12.83 0.45
N GLU A 68 -8.83 14.08 0.26
CA GLU A 68 -8.95 15.10 1.32
C GLU A 68 -9.80 14.65 2.52
N ASP A 69 -10.78 13.77 2.29
CA ASP A 69 -11.61 13.15 3.35
C ASP A 69 -10.95 11.93 4.02
N VAL A 70 -9.61 11.79 3.91
CA VAL A 70 -8.82 10.66 4.43
C VAL A 70 -9.27 9.31 3.85
N TYR A 71 -9.79 9.32 2.65
CA TYR A 71 -10.16 8.10 1.97
C TYR A 71 -8.96 7.50 1.23
N ILE A 72 -8.45 6.37 1.74
CA ILE A 72 -7.29 5.67 1.19
C ILE A 72 -7.72 4.82 -0.01
N LYS A 73 -7.04 5.01 -1.13
CA LYS A 73 -7.27 4.22 -2.34
C LYS A 73 -6.09 3.31 -2.63
N TRP A 74 -6.39 2.04 -2.88
CA TRP A 74 -5.42 1.03 -3.20
C TRP A 74 -5.63 0.48 -4.61
N TYR A 75 -4.52 0.18 -5.30
CA TYR A 75 -4.53 -0.72 -6.45
C TYR A 75 -4.37 -2.15 -5.95
N GLU A 76 -5.30 -3.03 -6.30
CA GLU A 76 -5.23 -4.46 -6.00
C GLU A 76 -4.77 -5.23 -7.22
N LYS A 77 -3.82 -6.13 -7.04
CA LYS A 77 -3.32 -7.03 -8.07
C LYS A 77 -3.03 -8.39 -7.46
N ILE A 78 -3.40 -9.48 -8.14
CA ILE A 78 -2.96 -10.82 -7.73
C ILE A 78 -1.44 -10.86 -7.84
N TYR A 79 -0.79 -11.21 -6.72
CA TYR A 79 0.65 -11.33 -6.68
C TYR A 79 1.10 -12.57 -7.45
N LYS A 80 2.02 -12.38 -8.40
CA LYS A 80 2.64 -13.46 -9.17
C LYS A 80 4.11 -13.13 -9.36
N SER A 81 4.99 -14.01 -8.91
CA SER A 81 6.43 -13.87 -9.12
C SER A 81 7.09 -15.25 -9.16
N HIS A 82 8.08 -15.41 -10.04
CA HIS A 82 8.92 -16.60 -10.12
C HIS A 82 10.25 -16.42 -9.37
N LYS A 83 10.44 -15.28 -8.69
CA LYS A 83 11.66 -15.02 -7.92
C LYS A 83 11.62 -15.83 -6.63
N ARG A 84 12.71 -16.54 -6.37
CA ARG A 84 12.93 -17.33 -5.14
C ARG A 84 14.32 -17.05 -4.60
N PHE A 85 14.55 -17.32 -3.33
CA PHE A 85 15.87 -17.14 -2.74
C PHE A 85 16.93 -18.03 -3.42
N GLU A 86 16.58 -19.19 -3.94
CA GLU A 86 17.49 -20.06 -4.70
C GLU A 86 18.11 -19.34 -5.89
N ASN A 87 17.33 -18.45 -6.52
CA ASN A 87 17.73 -17.72 -7.74
C ASN A 87 18.43 -16.37 -7.45
N LEU A 88 18.68 -16.05 -6.19
CA LEU A 88 19.32 -14.80 -5.78
C LEU A 88 20.71 -15.06 -5.16
N TRP A 89 21.62 -14.15 -5.49
CA TRP A 89 22.95 -14.08 -4.89
C TRP A 89 23.12 -12.77 -4.14
N PHE A 90 23.40 -12.86 -2.85
CA PHE A 90 23.71 -11.71 -1.99
C PHE A 90 24.55 -12.17 -0.78
N PRO A 91 25.35 -11.26 -0.17
CA PRO A 91 26.15 -11.58 1.00
C PRO A 91 25.29 -12.09 2.17
N ASN A 92 25.84 -12.99 2.97
CA ASN A 92 25.20 -13.52 4.19
C ASN A 92 23.81 -14.16 3.97
N LYS A 93 23.54 -14.63 2.74
CA LYS A 93 22.24 -15.20 2.35
C LYS A 93 21.72 -16.24 3.35
N LYS A 94 22.57 -17.19 3.77
CA LYS A 94 22.18 -18.25 4.72
C LYS A 94 21.75 -17.67 6.08
N GLU A 95 22.50 -16.71 6.59
CA GLU A 95 22.21 -16.06 7.87
C GLU A 95 20.85 -15.30 7.82
N ILE A 96 20.62 -14.57 6.73
CA ILE A 96 19.37 -13.82 6.54
C ILE A 96 18.19 -14.77 6.44
N ILE A 97 18.30 -15.86 5.68
CA ILE A 97 17.23 -16.86 5.57
C ILE A 97 16.98 -17.52 6.93
N ASN A 98 18.01 -17.85 7.69
CA ASN A 98 17.86 -18.42 9.03
C ASN A 98 17.12 -17.47 10.00
N LYS A 99 17.39 -16.17 9.91
CA LYS A 99 16.66 -15.14 10.70
C LYS A 99 15.18 -15.06 10.32
N ILE A 100 14.89 -15.12 9.01
CA ILE A 100 13.52 -15.15 8.50
C ILE A 100 12.81 -16.42 8.97
N ASP A 101 13.46 -17.57 8.87
CA ASP A 101 12.92 -18.85 9.34
C ASP A 101 12.64 -18.85 10.83
N PHE A 102 13.58 -18.32 11.62
CA PHE A 102 13.40 -18.21 13.04
C PHE A 102 12.17 -17.35 13.36
N PHE A 103 12.02 -16.20 12.70
CA PHE A 103 10.86 -15.33 12.86
C PHE A 103 9.56 -16.06 12.50
N LEU A 104 9.51 -16.74 11.36
CA LEU A 104 8.29 -17.39 10.88
C LEU A 104 7.84 -18.60 11.73
N LYS A 105 8.77 -19.23 12.45
CA LYS A 105 8.52 -20.49 13.17
C LYS A 105 8.40 -20.33 14.67
N ASN A 106 8.79 -19.18 15.24
CA ASN A 106 8.96 -19.03 16.69
C ASN A 106 8.17 -17.86 17.27
N GLU A 107 6.93 -17.66 16.83
CA GLU A 107 6.04 -16.61 17.34
C GLU A 107 5.90 -16.67 18.86
N GLU A 108 5.72 -17.87 19.43
CA GLU A 108 5.60 -18.09 20.88
C GLU A 108 6.86 -17.67 21.65
N TRP A 109 8.03 -17.80 21.04
CA TRP A 109 9.28 -17.35 21.64
C TRP A 109 9.28 -15.84 21.83
N TYR A 110 8.84 -15.06 20.83
CA TYR A 110 8.73 -13.61 20.92
C TYR A 110 7.78 -13.19 22.04
N ALA A 111 6.62 -13.84 22.14
CA ALA A 111 5.67 -13.58 23.20
C ALA A 111 6.25 -13.89 24.59
N LYS A 112 6.98 -15.00 24.73
CA LYS A 112 7.63 -15.40 26.00
C LYS A 112 8.72 -14.44 26.44
N GLU A 113 9.52 -13.94 25.48
CA GLU A 113 10.62 -13.00 25.77
C GLU A 113 10.14 -11.55 25.88
N GLY A 114 8.85 -11.27 25.68
CA GLY A 114 8.28 -9.91 25.70
C GLY A 114 8.78 -9.01 24.58
N ILE A 115 9.19 -9.60 23.45
CA ILE A 115 9.70 -8.90 22.27
C ILE A 115 8.56 -8.78 21.25
N PRO A 116 8.34 -7.61 20.63
CA PRO A 116 7.35 -7.46 19.57
C PRO A 116 7.59 -8.46 18.43
N TYR A 117 6.52 -9.14 17.99
CA TYR A 117 6.59 -10.08 16.88
C TYR A 117 6.62 -9.34 15.55
N THR A 118 7.74 -8.68 15.27
CA THR A 118 7.98 -7.92 14.04
C THR A 118 9.37 -8.20 13.50
N LEU A 119 9.53 -8.20 12.18
CA LEU A 119 10.82 -8.35 11.50
C LEU A 119 11.02 -7.21 10.50
N GLY A 120 11.86 -6.24 10.85
CA GLY A 120 12.26 -5.16 9.97
C GLY A 120 13.48 -5.53 9.12
N ILE A 121 13.39 -5.34 7.80
CA ILE A 121 14.50 -5.56 6.87
C ILE A 121 14.74 -4.29 6.07
N CYS A 122 15.92 -3.70 6.22
CA CYS A 122 16.35 -2.54 5.44
C CYS A 122 17.17 -2.98 4.23
N LEU A 123 16.71 -2.65 3.02
CA LEU A 123 17.40 -2.93 1.76
C LEU A 123 18.00 -1.63 1.20
N CYS A 124 19.30 -1.49 1.26
CA CYS A 124 20.03 -0.34 0.71
C CYS A 124 20.95 -0.76 -0.44
N GLY A 125 21.24 0.18 -1.33
CA GLY A 125 22.14 -0.02 -2.46
C GLY A 125 21.67 0.68 -3.74
N PRO A 126 22.54 0.81 -4.75
CA PRO A 126 22.23 1.49 -6.00
C PRO A 126 21.10 0.80 -6.78
N PRO A 127 20.49 1.48 -7.77
CA PRO A 127 19.53 0.87 -8.69
C PRO A 127 20.10 -0.39 -9.35
N GLY A 128 19.25 -1.40 -9.59
CA GLY A 128 19.66 -2.64 -10.25
C GLY A 128 20.33 -3.71 -9.36
N THR A 129 20.61 -3.43 -8.09
CA THR A 129 21.28 -4.39 -7.18
C THR A 129 20.39 -5.53 -6.66
N GLY A 130 19.17 -5.65 -7.14
CA GLY A 130 18.30 -6.79 -6.81
C GLY A 130 17.36 -6.59 -5.62
N LYS A 131 17.24 -5.36 -5.06
CA LYS A 131 16.31 -5.06 -3.94
C LYS A 131 14.88 -5.57 -4.18
N THR A 132 14.31 -5.22 -5.33
CA THR A 132 12.96 -5.68 -5.72
C THR A 132 12.90 -7.20 -5.92
N SER A 133 13.99 -7.82 -6.39
CA SER A 133 14.06 -9.28 -6.52
C SER A 133 14.07 -9.96 -5.15
N PHE A 134 14.77 -9.38 -4.17
CA PHE A 134 14.76 -9.84 -2.79
C PHE A 134 13.35 -9.79 -2.18
N ILE A 135 12.65 -8.65 -2.30
CA ILE A 135 11.27 -8.49 -1.81
C ILE A 135 10.35 -9.55 -2.42
N LYS A 136 10.45 -9.77 -3.74
CA LYS A 136 9.66 -10.80 -4.43
C LYS A 136 9.96 -12.21 -3.94
N SER A 137 11.22 -12.51 -3.66
CA SER A 137 11.62 -13.81 -3.12
C SER A 137 11.18 -13.99 -1.68
N LEU A 138 11.29 -12.94 -0.86
CA LEU A 138 10.80 -12.92 0.51
C LEU A 138 9.28 -13.17 0.57
N THR A 139 8.53 -12.47 -0.28
CA THR A 139 7.07 -12.66 -0.34
C THR A 139 6.70 -14.10 -0.70
N ASN A 140 7.36 -14.68 -1.71
CA ASN A 140 7.13 -16.09 -2.07
C ASN A 140 7.51 -17.03 -0.93
N TYR A 141 8.64 -16.78 -0.27
CA TYR A 141 9.13 -17.60 0.83
C TYR A 141 8.18 -17.57 2.04
N CYS A 142 7.73 -16.39 2.45
CA CYS A 142 6.73 -16.26 3.51
C CYS A 142 5.42 -16.98 3.18
N ASN A 143 4.99 -16.93 1.92
CA ASN A 143 3.76 -17.59 1.46
C ASN A 143 3.83 -19.13 1.41
N GLU A 144 5.01 -19.72 1.55
CA GLU A 144 5.16 -21.17 1.75
C GLU A 144 4.74 -21.60 3.18
N PHE A 145 4.77 -20.68 4.15
CA PHE A 145 4.34 -20.93 5.53
C PHE A 145 2.89 -20.50 5.78
N SER A 146 2.58 -19.26 5.46
CA SER A 146 1.24 -18.68 5.59
C SER A 146 1.05 -17.59 4.55
N ILE A 147 -0.18 -17.44 4.04
CA ILE A 147 -0.44 -16.42 3.02
C ILE A 147 -0.32 -15.03 3.65
N ARG A 148 0.60 -14.24 3.10
CA ARG A 148 0.84 -12.85 3.46
C ARG A 148 0.77 -11.97 2.21
N HIS A 149 -0.03 -10.94 2.28
CA HIS A 149 -0.19 -9.98 1.19
C HIS A 149 0.94 -8.95 1.21
N LEU A 150 1.36 -8.51 0.04
CA LEU A 150 2.36 -7.45 -0.09
C LEU A 150 1.65 -6.09 -0.14
N ILE A 151 1.97 -5.20 0.79
CA ILE A 151 1.40 -3.86 0.88
C ILE A 151 2.52 -2.84 0.57
N SER A 152 2.47 -2.21 -0.60
CA SER A 152 3.46 -1.20 -1.00
C SER A 152 2.95 0.20 -0.70
N ILE A 153 3.65 0.89 0.17
CA ILE A 153 3.39 2.25 0.60
C ILE A 153 4.48 3.15 0.03
N ARG A 154 4.09 4.03 -0.89
CA ARG A 154 4.99 5.05 -1.42
C ARG A 154 4.92 6.27 -0.53
N LEU A 155 6.00 6.53 0.20
CA LEU A 155 6.05 7.60 1.20
C LEU A 155 5.90 9.00 0.59
N ASN A 156 6.25 9.20 -0.67
CA ASN A 156 6.06 10.46 -1.38
C ASN A 156 4.58 10.86 -1.62
N LEU A 157 3.63 9.95 -1.38
CA LEU A 157 2.19 10.22 -1.46
C LEU A 157 1.60 10.64 -0.12
N ILE A 158 2.37 10.59 0.96
CA ILE A 158 1.94 10.85 2.33
C ILE A 158 2.45 12.23 2.74
N GLN A 159 1.56 13.07 3.27
CA GLN A 159 1.88 14.46 3.59
C GLN A 159 2.18 14.68 5.08
N ASN A 160 1.53 13.92 5.96
CA ASN A 160 1.61 14.13 7.40
C ASN A 160 1.60 12.83 8.20
N GLU A 161 1.89 12.92 9.51
CA GLU A 161 1.95 11.78 10.43
C GLU A 161 0.62 11.03 10.54
N LYS A 162 -0.50 11.77 10.52
CA LYS A 162 -1.84 11.17 10.60
C LYS A 162 -2.11 10.29 9.38
N GLU A 163 -1.86 10.79 8.18
CA GLU A 163 -2.01 10.00 6.95
C GLU A 163 -1.12 8.76 6.95
N LEU A 164 0.11 8.88 7.48
CA LEU A 164 1.01 7.73 7.60
C LEU A 164 0.44 6.68 8.55
N CYS A 165 -0.09 7.08 9.70
CA CYS A 165 -0.77 6.18 10.63
C CYS A 165 -1.99 5.53 9.98
N ASP A 166 -2.85 6.32 9.34
CA ASP A 166 -4.07 5.84 8.72
C ASP A 166 -3.75 4.78 7.63
N VAL A 167 -2.73 5.03 6.80
CA VAL A 167 -2.27 4.09 5.76
C VAL A 167 -1.60 2.84 6.34
N TYR A 168 -0.79 3.00 7.38
CA TYR A 168 -0.04 1.89 7.98
C TYR A 168 -0.95 0.91 8.72
N PHE A 169 -1.94 1.44 9.45
CA PHE A 169 -2.90 0.65 10.22
C PHE A 169 -4.15 0.27 9.41
N ASP A 170 -4.27 0.70 8.13
CA ASP A 170 -5.41 0.30 7.30
C ASP A 170 -5.47 -1.23 7.15
N GLU A 171 -6.65 -1.78 7.36
CA GLU A 171 -6.91 -3.22 7.20
C GLU A 171 -7.83 -3.53 6.04
N THR A 172 -8.42 -2.48 5.40
CA THR A 172 -9.43 -2.64 4.36
C THR A 172 -8.94 -2.12 3.02
N TYR A 173 -8.37 -2.99 2.21
CA TYR A 173 -7.71 -2.61 0.95
C TYR A 173 -8.64 -2.64 -0.27
N ASN A 174 -9.83 -3.20 -0.14
CA ASN A 174 -10.77 -3.34 -1.24
C ASN A 174 -12.21 -3.14 -0.77
N LYS A 175 -12.95 -2.21 -1.39
CA LYS A 175 -14.37 -1.95 -1.09
C LYS A 175 -15.28 -3.15 -1.32
N SER A 176 -14.96 -3.96 -2.34
CA SER A 176 -15.73 -5.15 -2.69
C SER A 176 -15.44 -6.35 -1.78
N ASN A 177 -14.43 -6.25 -0.93
CA ASN A 177 -14.06 -7.24 0.06
C ASN A 177 -13.67 -6.53 1.36
N PRO A 178 -14.62 -6.25 2.25
CA PRO A 178 -14.39 -5.52 3.49
C PRO A 178 -13.73 -6.38 4.58
N ASP A 179 -13.40 -7.65 4.30
CA ASP A 179 -12.76 -8.52 5.29
C ASP A 179 -11.38 -7.92 5.67
N PRO A 180 -11.13 -7.66 6.95
CA PRO A 180 -9.91 -7.01 7.39
C PRO A 180 -8.71 -7.94 7.20
N ILE A 181 -7.59 -7.36 6.79
CA ILE A 181 -6.30 -8.05 6.67
C ILE A 181 -5.44 -7.60 7.85
N GLY A 182 -5.27 -8.44 8.84
CA GLY A 182 -4.44 -8.17 10.02
C GLY A 182 -2.94 -8.12 9.71
N PHE A 183 -2.13 -7.66 10.66
CA PHE A 183 -0.68 -7.56 10.50
C PHE A 183 0.01 -8.92 10.28
N ASP A 184 -0.54 -9.98 10.84
CA ASP A 184 -0.09 -11.37 10.64
C ASP A 184 -0.11 -11.81 9.17
N LYS A 185 -1.00 -11.19 8.37
CA LYS A 185 -1.18 -11.45 6.94
C LYS A 185 -0.55 -10.39 6.02
N LYS A 186 0.32 -9.51 6.55
CA LYS A 186 0.92 -8.42 5.79
C LYS A 186 2.44 -8.54 5.68
N ILE A 187 2.97 -8.13 4.52
CA ILE A 187 4.36 -7.72 4.33
C ILE A 187 4.29 -6.27 3.88
N ILE A 188 4.66 -5.35 4.75
CA ILE A 188 4.62 -3.91 4.46
C ILE A 188 5.93 -3.51 3.82
N LEU A 189 5.86 -2.91 2.64
CA LEU A 189 6.98 -2.37 1.89
C LEU A 189 6.89 -0.84 1.87
N LEU A 190 7.84 -0.19 2.49
CA LEU A 190 8.02 1.25 2.43
C LEU A 190 9.01 1.56 1.30
N GLU A 191 8.52 2.21 0.23
CA GLU A 191 9.31 2.52 -0.96
C GLU A 191 9.83 3.96 -0.92
N ASP A 192 11.02 4.17 -1.51
CA ASP A 192 11.61 5.48 -1.78
C ASP A 192 11.83 6.35 -0.52
N ILE A 193 12.30 5.73 0.58
CA ILE A 193 12.62 6.45 1.82
C ILE A 193 13.67 7.56 1.56
N ASP A 194 14.60 7.32 0.65
CA ASP A 194 15.66 8.25 0.26
C ASP A 194 15.16 9.49 -0.49
N CYS A 195 14.00 9.42 -1.14
CA CYS A 195 13.35 10.58 -1.74
C CYS A 195 12.82 11.58 -0.71
N MET A 196 12.76 11.18 0.56
CA MET A 196 12.32 12.01 1.67
C MET A 196 13.52 12.65 2.38
N ILE A 197 14.22 13.55 1.69
CA ILE A 197 15.48 14.16 2.14
C ILE A 197 15.37 14.77 3.54
N ASP A 198 14.23 15.34 3.90
CA ASP A 198 14.03 15.95 5.21
C ASP A 198 13.80 14.92 6.33
N VAL A 199 13.39 13.69 5.99
CA VAL A 199 13.21 12.57 6.94
C VAL A 199 14.57 11.95 7.30
N ILE A 200 15.54 11.97 6.38
CA ILE A 200 16.84 11.29 6.51
C ILE A 200 17.93 12.24 7.03
N LYS A 201 17.72 13.57 6.98
CA LYS A 201 18.73 14.51 7.48
C LYS A 201 19.06 14.22 8.94
N LYS A 202 20.29 13.76 9.17
CA LYS A 202 20.90 13.79 10.49
C LYS A 202 20.81 15.22 11.02
N ARG A 203 20.50 15.36 12.31
CA ARG A 203 20.61 16.60 13.07
C ARG A 203 22.08 17.03 13.17
N ASP A 204 22.71 17.32 12.06
CA ASP A 204 23.99 18.00 12.04
C ASP A 204 23.71 19.50 11.95
N ASP A 205 23.81 20.16 13.09
CA ASP A 205 23.68 21.62 13.28
C ASP A 205 24.67 22.46 12.43
N LYS A 206 25.35 21.86 11.46
CA LYS A 206 26.35 22.49 10.57
C LYS A 206 25.85 22.82 9.17
N LEU A 207 24.60 22.52 8.81
CA LEU A 207 24.10 22.72 7.44
C LEU A 207 23.27 23.98 7.22
N GLU A 208 23.07 24.82 8.23
CA GLU A 208 22.49 26.17 8.00
C GLU A 208 23.37 27.05 7.10
N ASN A 209 24.67 26.84 7.09
CA ASN A 209 25.58 27.64 6.27
C ASN A 209 25.59 27.25 4.78
N VAL A 210 25.22 26.01 4.41
CA VAL A 210 25.23 25.58 3.01
C VAL A 210 24.00 26.08 2.25
N SER A 211 22.87 26.24 2.92
CA SER A 211 21.64 26.77 2.30
C SER A 211 21.77 28.28 2.00
N ILE A 212 22.58 29.01 2.74
CA ILE A 212 22.85 30.44 2.51
C ILE A 212 23.78 30.59 1.28
N GLU A 213 24.84 29.78 1.15
CA GLU A 213 25.75 29.83 -0.01
C GLU A 213 25.07 29.42 -1.32
N ILE A 214 24.07 28.51 -1.31
CA ILE A 214 23.33 28.12 -2.51
C ILE A 214 22.39 29.25 -2.94
N ASN A 215 21.72 29.91 -2.00
CA ASN A 215 20.85 31.03 -2.30
C ASN A 215 21.64 32.25 -2.83
N ASP A 216 22.81 32.49 -2.34
CA ASP A 216 23.68 33.58 -2.83
C ASP A 216 24.19 33.29 -4.27
N LYS A 217 24.52 32.04 -4.59
CA LYS A 217 24.90 31.64 -5.96
C LYS A 217 23.72 31.69 -6.92
N ILE A 218 22.51 31.35 -6.50
CA ILE A 218 21.31 31.44 -7.33
C ILE A 218 20.95 32.91 -7.60
N SER A 219 21.14 33.82 -6.64
CA SER A 219 20.92 35.26 -6.84
C SER A 219 21.94 35.91 -7.79
N GLU A 220 23.16 35.40 -7.91
CA GLU A 220 24.13 35.82 -8.90
C GLU A 220 23.79 35.30 -10.32
N PHE A 221 23.22 34.11 -10.47
CA PHE A 221 22.79 33.59 -11.78
C PHE A 221 21.61 34.36 -12.38
N HIS A 222 20.71 34.88 -11.56
CA HIS A 222 19.57 35.69 -12.04
C HIS A 222 19.95 37.08 -12.55
N LYS A 223 21.20 37.47 -12.44
CA LYS A 223 21.67 38.79 -12.91
C LYS A 223 22.05 38.82 -14.40
N TYR A 224 22.09 37.67 -15.10
CA TYR A 224 22.60 37.54 -16.46
C TYR A 224 21.62 37.09 -17.53
N GLU A 225 20.36 36.76 -17.20
CA GLU A 225 19.39 36.41 -18.24
C GLU A 225 18.03 37.09 -18.03
N SER A 226 17.82 38.15 -18.79
CA SER A 226 16.50 38.74 -19.04
C SER A 226 15.77 37.94 -20.13
N ILE A 227 15.40 36.70 -19.81
CA ILE A 227 14.43 35.92 -20.58
C ILE A 227 13.15 35.88 -19.76
N LYS A 228 12.11 36.54 -20.28
CA LYS A 228 10.74 36.40 -19.76
C LYS A 228 10.29 34.96 -20.01
N VAL A 229 10.41 34.12 -19.02
CA VAL A 229 9.72 32.85 -18.94
C VAL A 229 8.48 33.09 -18.11
N ASP A 230 7.29 32.81 -18.66
CA ASP A 230 6.04 32.84 -17.92
C ASP A 230 6.19 31.98 -16.66
N PRO A 231 5.63 32.40 -15.50
CA PRO A 231 5.74 31.62 -14.29
C PRO A 231 5.02 30.29 -14.49
N ILE A 232 5.83 29.24 -14.69
CA ILE A 232 5.34 27.87 -14.54
C ILE A 232 4.82 27.78 -13.10
N ASP A 233 3.53 27.55 -12.95
CA ASP A 233 2.90 27.21 -11.67
C ASP A 233 3.63 25.98 -11.09
N ILE A 234 4.66 26.25 -10.31
CA ILE A 234 5.26 25.25 -9.44
C ILE A 234 4.20 25.00 -8.38
N LYS A 235 3.31 24.06 -8.64
CA LYS A 235 2.46 23.48 -7.60
C LYS A 235 3.39 23.22 -6.43
N LYS A 236 3.16 23.92 -5.32
CA LYS A 236 3.90 23.75 -4.07
C LYS A 236 3.96 22.26 -3.79
N ILE A 237 5.10 21.63 -4.00
CA ILE A 237 5.35 20.29 -3.53
C ILE A 237 5.33 20.44 -2.02
N GLN A 238 4.21 20.06 -1.41
CA GLN A 238 4.08 20.07 0.04
C GLN A 238 5.10 19.03 0.54
N LYS A 239 6.06 19.52 1.31
CA LYS A 239 7.04 18.64 1.93
C LYS A 239 6.33 17.81 3.00
N PRO A 240 6.58 16.51 3.09
CA PRO A 240 6.02 15.69 4.15
C PRO A 240 6.44 16.22 5.52
N SER A 241 5.50 16.28 6.44
CA SER A 241 5.69 16.88 7.78
C SER A 241 6.06 15.86 8.86
N PHE A 242 6.39 14.62 8.51
CA PHE A 242 6.80 13.59 9.47
C PHE A 242 8.30 13.33 9.45
N THR A 243 8.83 12.82 10.58
CA THR A 243 10.25 12.59 10.79
C THR A 243 10.62 11.11 10.67
N LEU A 244 11.92 10.82 10.42
CA LEU A 244 12.43 9.44 10.46
C LEU A 244 12.20 8.81 11.84
N SER A 245 12.32 9.59 12.91
CA SER A 245 12.06 9.10 14.27
C SER A 245 10.63 8.64 14.44
N PHE A 246 9.66 9.40 13.89
CA PHE A 246 8.26 9.01 13.91
C PHE A 246 8.04 7.71 13.12
N LEU A 247 8.60 7.62 11.91
CA LEU A 247 8.50 6.41 11.07
C LEU A 247 9.08 5.17 11.78
N LEU A 248 10.25 5.30 12.44
CA LEU A 248 10.88 4.19 13.15
C LEU A 248 10.10 3.76 14.42
N ASN A 249 9.37 4.69 15.05
CA ASN A 249 8.53 4.37 16.20
C ASN A 249 7.18 3.74 15.80
N LEU A 250 6.78 3.87 14.54
CA LEU A 250 5.55 3.29 14.00
C LEU A 250 5.73 1.80 13.66
N ILE A 251 6.94 1.40 13.27
CA ILE A 251 7.29 0.03 12.84
C ILE A 251 7.64 -0.84 14.06
#